data_44ec5f5d595935a3be664f3f1b8f91d9
#
_entry.id   44ec5f5d595935a3be664f3f1b8f91d9
#
_cell.length_a   1.000
_cell.length_b   1.000
_cell.length_c   1.000
_cell.angle_alpha   90.00
_cell.angle_beta   90.00
_cell.angle_gamma   90.00
#
_symmetry.space_group_name_H-M   'P 1'
#
loop_
_entity.id
_entity.type
_entity.pdbx_description
1 polymer ?
#
loop_
_entity_poly.entity_id
_entity_poly.type
_entity_poly.pdbx_seq_one_letter_code
_entity_poly.pdbx_strand_id
1 'polypeptide(L)'
;MRIVFVHRTINDYTVETPYLRGIGGTESALCYLSVELAQRGHAVSLLTNASNPGRYRNVECLNYKTSLTPDLINAADVVVVSNEACGRQLRDEFRAKKPLVMWNQHADDQPAIEALVYTRERKARTSIACVSEWMRHQ
;
A
#
# COMPACT_ATOMS: atom_id res chain seq x y z
N MET A 1 0.58 2.44 -16.34
CA MET A 1 1.04 3.30 -15.23
C MET A 1 1.90 2.53 -14.25
N ARG A 2 2.69 3.25 -13.48
CA ARG A 2 3.46 2.67 -12.37
C ARG A 2 2.70 2.83 -11.08
N ILE A 3 2.41 1.72 -10.43
CA ILE A 3 1.62 1.67 -9.19
C ILE A 3 2.49 1.05 -8.10
N VAL A 4 2.62 1.77 -6.98
CA VAL A 4 3.36 1.27 -5.82
C VAL A 4 2.37 1.05 -4.67
N PHE A 5 2.30 -0.19 -4.20
CA PHE A 5 1.56 -0.55 -2.99
C PHE A 5 2.53 -0.62 -1.82
N VAL A 6 2.17 -0.01 -0.70
CA VAL A 6 2.97 -0.02 0.53
C VAL A 6 2.15 -0.61 1.67
N HIS A 7 2.65 -1.71 2.24
CA HIS A 7 2.08 -2.34 3.41
C HIS A 7 3.17 -2.54 4.45
N ARG A 8 3.31 -1.58 5.37
CA ARG A 8 4.31 -1.65 6.44
C ARG A 8 3.77 -2.55 7.56
N THR A 9 4.16 -3.79 7.49
CA THR A 9 3.72 -4.86 8.40
C THR A 9 4.93 -5.68 8.85
N ILE A 10 4.77 -6.43 9.93
CA ILE A 10 5.77 -7.43 10.36
C ILE A 10 5.65 -8.72 9.55
N ASN A 11 4.56 -8.91 8.81
CA ASN A 11 4.30 -10.14 8.08
C ASN A 11 5.20 -10.23 6.85
N ASP A 12 5.87 -11.38 6.71
CA ASP A 12 6.74 -11.69 5.58
C ASP A 12 5.92 -12.35 4.48
N TYR A 13 5.73 -11.65 3.37
CA TYR A 13 5.02 -12.24 2.23
C TYR A 13 5.36 -11.52 0.92
N THR A 14 5.10 -12.23 -0.18
CA THR A 14 5.11 -11.71 -1.55
C THR A 14 3.79 -12.08 -2.22
N VAL A 15 3.60 -11.69 -3.49
CA VAL A 15 2.40 -12.07 -4.23
C VAL A 15 2.27 -13.58 -4.44
N GLU A 16 3.35 -14.36 -4.31
CA GLU A 16 3.30 -15.82 -4.38
C GLU A 16 2.69 -16.46 -3.13
N THR A 17 2.82 -15.79 -1.97
CA THR A 17 2.45 -16.38 -0.69
C THR A 17 1.03 -16.92 -0.62
N PRO A 18 -0.03 -16.20 -1.09
CA PRO A 18 -1.39 -16.73 -1.00
C PRO A 18 -1.65 -17.97 -1.84
N TYR A 19 -0.79 -18.26 -2.83
CA TYR A 19 -0.88 -19.47 -3.64
C TYR A 19 -0.18 -20.67 -2.96
N LEU A 20 0.61 -20.43 -1.93
CA LEU A 20 1.38 -21.46 -1.22
C LEU A 20 0.79 -21.77 0.16
N ARG A 21 0.20 -20.80 0.83
CA ARG A 21 -0.39 -20.95 2.18
C ARG A 21 -1.45 -19.88 2.43
N GLY A 22 -2.25 -20.09 3.47
CA GLY A 22 -3.19 -19.07 3.92
C GLY A 22 -2.49 -17.87 4.53
N ILE A 23 -2.98 -16.68 4.23
CA ILE A 23 -2.55 -15.42 4.81
C ILE A 23 -3.78 -14.57 5.12
N GLY A 24 -3.57 -13.44 5.82
CA GLY A 24 -4.67 -12.54 6.19
C GLY A 24 -5.41 -11.94 5.01
N GLY A 25 -6.60 -11.38 5.29
CA GLY A 25 -7.45 -10.77 4.26
C GLY A 25 -6.82 -9.56 3.58
N THR A 26 -6.14 -8.70 4.35
CA THR A 26 -5.45 -7.53 3.80
C THR A 26 -4.34 -7.95 2.84
N GLU A 27 -3.52 -8.90 3.26
CA GLU A 27 -2.40 -9.42 2.46
C GLU A 27 -2.90 -10.08 1.19
N SER A 28 -3.95 -10.91 1.30
CA SER A 28 -4.55 -11.57 0.13
C SER A 28 -5.10 -10.56 -0.86
N ALA A 29 -5.81 -9.55 -0.40
CA ALA A 29 -6.39 -8.52 -1.25
C ALA A 29 -5.31 -7.76 -2.02
N LEU A 30 -4.23 -7.36 -1.33
CA LEU A 30 -3.10 -6.68 -1.96
C LEU A 30 -2.43 -7.55 -3.01
N CYS A 31 -2.22 -8.83 -2.71
CA CYS A 31 -1.57 -9.76 -3.64
C CYS A 31 -2.41 -9.96 -4.90
N TYR A 32 -3.69 -10.26 -4.75
CA TYR A 32 -4.55 -10.52 -5.91
C TYR A 32 -4.76 -9.27 -6.76
N LEU A 33 -4.94 -8.10 -6.14
CA LEU A 33 -5.06 -6.85 -6.89
C LEU A 33 -3.76 -6.52 -7.64
N SER A 34 -2.62 -6.70 -6.98
CA SER A 34 -1.31 -6.44 -7.60
C SER A 34 -1.10 -7.31 -8.85
N VAL A 35 -1.40 -8.61 -8.74
CA VAL A 35 -1.29 -9.54 -9.87
C VAL A 35 -2.23 -9.16 -11.01
N GLU A 36 -3.48 -8.82 -10.68
CA GLU A 36 -4.48 -8.43 -11.70
C GLU A 36 -4.07 -7.17 -12.44
N LEU A 37 -3.58 -6.16 -11.73
CA LEU A 37 -3.11 -4.92 -12.35
C LEU A 37 -1.89 -5.16 -13.24
N ALA A 38 -0.96 -6.03 -12.80
CA ALA A 38 0.19 -6.40 -13.61
C ALA A 38 -0.23 -7.13 -14.89
N GLN A 39 -1.23 -8.00 -14.81
CA GLN A 39 -1.78 -8.69 -16.00
C GLN A 39 -2.46 -7.72 -16.98
N ARG A 40 -2.94 -6.59 -16.47
CA ARG A 40 -3.55 -5.54 -17.30
C ARG A 40 -2.52 -4.58 -17.89
N GLY A 41 -1.23 -4.84 -17.72
CA GLY A 41 -0.15 -4.08 -18.33
C GLY A 41 0.43 -2.96 -17.49
N HIS A 42 0.05 -2.85 -16.21
CA HIS A 42 0.65 -1.88 -15.30
C HIS A 42 1.96 -2.40 -14.72
N ALA A 43 2.91 -1.48 -14.47
CA ALA A 43 4.12 -1.80 -13.72
C ALA A 43 3.80 -1.69 -12.24
N VAL A 44 3.75 -2.81 -11.53
CA VAL A 44 3.30 -2.87 -10.13
C VAL A 44 4.45 -3.29 -9.23
N SER A 45 4.66 -2.52 -8.16
CA SER A 45 5.57 -2.86 -7.07
C SER A 45 4.76 -3.02 -5.79
N LEU A 46 5.03 -4.08 -5.04
CA LEU A 46 4.41 -4.35 -3.75
C LEU A 46 5.50 -4.37 -2.67
N LEU A 47 5.44 -3.41 -1.76
CA LEU A 47 6.39 -3.26 -0.66
C LEU A 47 5.79 -3.83 0.62
N THR A 48 6.38 -4.91 1.12
CA THR A 48 6.00 -5.58 2.36
C THR A 48 7.24 -5.85 3.20
N ASN A 49 7.15 -6.72 4.19
CA ASN A 49 8.33 -7.18 4.92
C ASN A 49 8.93 -8.44 4.28
N ALA A 50 9.05 -8.45 2.96
CA ALA A 50 9.49 -9.62 2.21
C ALA A 50 10.95 -9.97 2.49
N SER A 51 11.20 -11.20 2.96
CA SER A 51 12.54 -11.73 3.18
C SER A 51 13.20 -12.18 1.87
N ASN A 52 12.41 -12.50 0.84
CA ASN A 52 12.87 -12.91 -0.47
C ASN A 52 12.33 -11.96 -1.55
N PRO A 53 12.86 -10.73 -1.64
CA PRO A 53 12.45 -9.80 -2.68
C PRO A 53 12.72 -10.36 -4.07
N GLY A 54 11.90 -9.98 -5.03
CA GLY A 54 12.06 -10.42 -6.41
C GLY A 54 10.83 -10.16 -7.23
N ARG A 55 10.86 -10.57 -8.49
CA ARG A 55 9.72 -10.44 -9.39
C ARG A 55 8.95 -11.75 -9.41
N TYR A 56 7.71 -11.69 -8.99
CA TYR A 56 6.79 -12.81 -8.96
C TYR A 56 5.50 -12.42 -9.69
N ARG A 57 5.02 -13.24 -10.61
CA ARG A 57 3.79 -13.00 -11.37
C ARG A 57 3.72 -11.59 -11.99
N ASN A 58 4.87 -11.11 -12.50
CA ASN A 58 5.05 -9.77 -13.07
C ASN A 58 4.88 -8.62 -12.07
N VAL A 59 4.92 -8.90 -10.77
CA VAL A 59 4.92 -7.90 -9.70
C VAL A 59 6.30 -7.85 -9.07
N GLU A 60 6.84 -6.65 -8.92
CA GLU A 60 8.10 -6.44 -8.22
C GLU A 60 7.82 -6.40 -6.72
N CYS A 61 8.21 -7.47 -6.01
CA CYS A 61 8.02 -7.58 -4.57
C CYS A 61 9.29 -7.13 -3.85
N LEU A 62 9.17 -6.10 -3.02
CA LEU A 62 10.30 -5.47 -2.36
C LEU A 62 10.05 -5.42 -0.85
N ASN A 63 11.14 -5.24 -0.08
CA ASN A 63 11.03 -4.99 1.35
C ASN A 63 10.98 -3.48 1.59
N TYR A 64 9.97 -2.99 2.29
CA TYR A 64 9.81 -1.56 2.54
C TYR A 64 10.94 -0.97 3.37
N LYS A 65 11.60 -1.76 4.21
CA LYS A 65 12.70 -1.28 5.06
C LYS A 65 13.91 -0.82 4.27
N THR A 66 14.11 -1.40 3.09
CA THR A 66 15.27 -1.10 2.22
C THR A 66 14.89 -0.34 0.96
N SER A 67 13.66 -0.54 0.47
CA SER A 67 13.25 -0.06 -0.85
C SER A 67 12.30 1.12 -0.84
N LEU A 68 11.70 1.46 0.31
CA LEU A 68 10.84 2.64 0.42
C LEU A 68 11.73 3.88 0.48
N THR A 69 11.93 4.51 -0.67
CA THR A 69 12.81 5.67 -0.85
C THR A 69 12.07 6.78 -1.58
N PRO A 70 12.54 8.04 -1.49
CA PRO A 70 11.96 9.14 -2.28
C PRO A 70 11.98 8.86 -3.78
N ASP A 71 13.03 8.23 -4.30
CA ASP A 71 13.15 7.94 -5.73
C ASP A 71 12.07 6.94 -6.18
N LEU A 72 11.85 5.86 -5.41
CA LEU A 72 10.82 4.89 -5.73
C LEU A 72 9.43 5.52 -5.70
N ILE A 73 9.13 6.28 -4.67
CA ILE A 73 7.84 6.96 -4.49
C ILE A 73 7.57 7.91 -5.65
N ASN A 74 8.56 8.70 -6.05
CA ASN A 74 8.38 9.72 -7.09
C ASN A 74 8.49 9.17 -8.51
N ALA A 75 8.97 7.95 -8.69
CA ALA A 75 8.90 7.26 -9.96
C ALA A 75 7.52 6.64 -10.23
N ALA A 76 6.69 6.50 -9.21
CA ALA A 76 5.33 5.97 -9.35
C ALA A 76 4.37 7.01 -9.88
N ASP A 77 3.33 6.56 -10.60
CA ASP A 77 2.20 7.43 -10.97
C ASP A 77 1.19 7.56 -9.83
N VAL A 78 1.08 6.53 -9.01
CA VAL A 78 0.23 6.53 -7.82
C VAL A 78 0.84 5.63 -6.75
N VAL A 79 0.71 6.04 -5.49
CA VAL A 79 1.13 5.25 -4.33
C VAL A 79 -0.10 4.91 -3.51
N VAL A 80 -0.30 3.64 -3.25
CA VAL A 80 -1.42 3.12 -2.45
C VAL A 80 -0.87 2.58 -1.13
N VAL A 81 -1.29 3.19 -0.02
CA VAL A 81 -0.87 2.77 1.31
C VAL A 81 -1.99 1.99 1.97
N SER A 82 -1.70 0.78 2.41
CA SER A 82 -2.68 -0.10 3.01
C SER A 82 -2.75 0.08 4.53
N ASN A 83 -3.96 0.37 5.03
CA ASN A 83 -4.29 0.39 6.46
C ASN A 83 -3.38 1.27 7.34
N GLU A 84 -2.81 2.31 6.78
CA GLU A 84 -1.92 3.20 7.52
C GLU A 84 -2.08 4.64 7.05
N ALA A 85 -2.26 5.55 8.01
CA ALA A 85 -2.34 6.97 7.73
C ALA A 85 -0.94 7.58 7.81
N CYS A 86 -0.09 7.30 6.83
CA CYS A 86 1.28 7.82 6.77
C CYS A 86 1.51 8.84 5.66
N GLY A 87 0.44 9.43 5.13
CA GLY A 87 0.54 10.36 4.02
C GLY A 87 1.41 11.58 4.34
N ARG A 88 1.30 12.11 5.56
CA ARG A 88 2.12 13.23 6.01
C ARG A 88 3.62 12.86 5.99
N GLN A 89 3.98 11.68 6.48
CA GLN A 89 5.34 11.19 6.43
C GLN A 89 5.85 11.08 4.99
N LEU A 90 5.03 10.53 4.09
CA LEU A 90 5.40 10.40 2.69
C LEU A 90 5.59 11.77 2.02
N ARG A 91 4.76 12.77 2.35
CA ARG A 91 4.92 14.12 1.82
C ARG A 91 6.16 14.82 2.37
N ASP A 92 6.40 14.73 3.67
CA ASP A 92 7.45 15.50 4.36
C ASP A 92 8.82 14.81 4.28
N GLU A 93 8.90 13.52 4.61
CA GLU A 93 10.17 12.79 4.66
C GLU A 93 10.58 12.21 3.31
N PHE A 94 9.64 11.65 2.58
CA PHE A 94 9.89 11.02 1.27
C PHE A 94 9.63 11.97 0.11
N ARG A 95 9.18 13.19 0.38
CA ARG A 95 8.92 14.24 -0.62
C ARG A 95 8.02 13.77 -1.75
N ALA A 96 7.02 12.97 -1.42
CA ALA A 96 6.08 12.44 -2.40
C ALA A 96 5.29 13.57 -3.06
N LYS A 97 5.29 13.59 -4.40
CA LYS A 97 4.57 14.58 -5.22
C LYS A 97 3.41 13.99 -5.98
N LYS A 98 3.33 12.66 -6.03
CA LYS A 98 2.32 11.92 -6.78
C LYS A 98 1.08 11.67 -5.93
N PRO A 99 -0.05 11.28 -6.55
CA PRO A 99 -1.24 10.91 -5.79
C PRO A 99 -0.97 9.83 -4.76
N LEU A 100 -1.48 10.05 -3.55
CA LEU A 100 -1.43 9.09 -2.45
C LEU A 100 -2.85 8.62 -2.13
N VAL A 101 -3.08 7.32 -2.23
CA VAL A 101 -4.35 6.69 -1.88
C VAL A 101 -4.15 5.88 -0.61
N MET A 102 -4.99 6.11 0.39
CA MET A 102 -5.06 5.24 1.55
C MET A 102 -6.14 4.19 1.31
N TRP A 103 -5.75 2.92 1.26
CA TRP A 103 -6.70 1.82 1.13
C TRP A 103 -7.02 1.28 2.51
N ASN A 104 -8.18 1.69 3.05
CA ASN A 104 -8.58 1.34 4.40
C ASN A 104 -9.41 0.05 4.39
N GLN A 105 -8.89 -0.96 5.07
CA GLN A 105 -9.55 -2.24 5.28
C GLN A 105 -9.86 -2.49 6.77
N HIS A 106 -9.51 -1.53 7.64
CA HIS A 106 -9.77 -1.60 9.07
C HIS A 106 -11.04 -0.82 9.45
N ALA A 107 -11.60 -1.16 10.61
CA ALA A 107 -12.67 -0.37 11.20
C ALA A 107 -12.16 1.00 11.66
N ASP A 108 -13.07 1.95 11.81
CA ASP A 108 -12.74 3.33 12.15
C ASP A 108 -12.11 3.50 13.54
N ASP A 109 -12.33 2.55 14.44
CA ASP A 109 -11.77 2.56 15.80
C ASP A 109 -10.37 1.93 15.90
N GLN A 110 -9.77 1.50 14.78
CA GLN A 110 -8.45 0.88 14.81
C GLN A 110 -7.33 1.92 14.77
N PRO A 111 -6.20 1.67 15.48
CA PRO A 111 -5.12 2.66 15.56
C PRO A 111 -4.56 3.12 14.22
N ALA A 112 -4.57 2.25 13.22
CA ALA A 112 -4.03 2.55 11.90
C ALA A 112 -4.71 3.74 11.21
N ILE A 113 -5.96 4.04 11.58
CA ILE A 113 -6.74 5.12 10.95
C ILE A 113 -7.09 6.27 11.89
N GLU A 114 -6.73 6.16 13.18
CA GLU A 114 -6.98 7.23 14.14
C GLU A 114 -6.36 8.56 13.71
N ALA A 115 -5.19 8.52 13.07
CA ALA A 115 -4.50 9.71 12.62
C ALA A 115 -5.29 10.51 11.59
N LEU A 116 -6.31 9.94 10.96
CA LEU A 116 -7.16 10.65 10.00
C LEU A 116 -8.03 11.74 10.65
N VAL A 117 -8.14 11.79 11.97
CA VAL A 117 -8.79 12.90 12.67
C VAL A 117 -7.99 14.20 12.53
N TYR A 118 -6.68 14.10 12.28
CA TYR A 118 -5.82 15.27 12.12
C TYR A 118 -5.87 15.83 10.69
N THR A 119 -6.09 17.13 10.59
CA THR A 119 -6.22 17.82 9.30
C THR A 119 -5.00 17.63 8.40
N ARG A 120 -3.79 17.66 8.99
CA ARG A 120 -2.54 17.49 8.23
C ARG A 120 -2.48 16.14 7.53
N GLU A 121 -2.88 15.07 8.23
CA GLU A 121 -2.87 13.74 7.64
C GLU A 121 -3.92 13.62 6.53
N ARG A 122 -5.12 14.16 6.75
CA ARG A 122 -6.17 14.15 5.74
C ARG A 122 -5.78 14.93 4.48
N LYS A 123 -5.08 16.05 4.63
CA LYS A 123 -4.62 16.86 3.49
C LYS A 123 -3.47 16.22 2.72
N ALA A 124 -2.67 15.38 3.37
CA ALA A 124 -1.51 14.75 2.74
C ALA A 124 -1.88 13.71 1.68
N ARG A 125 -3.05 13.07 1.83
CA ARG A 125 -3.52 12.05 0.88
C ARG A 125 -4.37 12.65 -0.22
N THR A 126 -4.41 11.97 -1.38
CA THR A 126 -5.29 12.33 -2.48
C THR A 126 -6.70 11.79 -2.28
N SER A 127 -6.81 10.53 -1.83
CA SER A 127 -8.11 9.90 -1.59
C SER A 127 -8.01 8.77 -0.58
N ILE A 128 -9.17 8.33 -0.07
CA ILE A 128 -9.31 7.12 0.75
C ILE A 128 -10.21 6.15 0.00
N ALA A 129 -9.75 4.89 -0.12
CA ALA A 129 -10.57 3.78 -0.57
C ALA A 129 -10.98 2.97 0.64
N CYS A 130 -12.29 2.77 0.83
CA CYS A 130 -12.86 2.02 1.94
C CYS A 130 -13.48 0.72 1.43
N VAL A 131 -13.49 -0.33 2.30
CA VAL A 131 -14.06 -1.62 1.92
C VAL A 131 -15.59 -1.65 1.94
N SER A 132 -16.24 -0.65 2.55
CA SER A 132 -17.70 -0.57 2.62
C SER A 132 -18.19 0.86 2.71
N GLU A 133 -19.45 1.08 2.32
CA GLU A 133 -20.14 2.36 2.48
C GLU A 133 -20.21 2.79 3.95
N TRP A 134 -20.48 1.85 4.84
CA TRP A 134 -20.53 2.13 6.28
C TRP A 134 -19.21 2.74 6.77
N MET A 135 -18.10 2.12 6.39
CA MET A 135 -16.78 2.58 6.78
C MET A 135 -16.47 3.96 6.23
N ARG A 136 -16.96 4.28 5.03
CA ARG A 136 -16.73 5.57 4.38
C ARG A 136 -17.35 6.74 5.15
N HIS A 137 -18.44 6.48 5.88
CA HIS A 137 -19.19 7.51 6.60
C HIS A 137 -18.84 7.62 8.09
N GLN A 138 -17.85 6.86 8.58
CA GLN A 138 -17.42 6.92 10.00
C GLN A 138 -16.46 8.07 10.31
#